data_eaa292706b040e14c3cf468b579cc8c4
#
_entry.id   eaa292706b040e14c3cf468b579cc8c4
#
_cell.length_a   1.000
_cell.length_b   1.000
_cell.length_c   1.000
_cell.angle_alpha   90.00
_cell.angle_beta   90.00
_cell.angle_gamma   90.00
#
_symmetry.space_group_name_H-M   'P 1'
#
loop_
_entity.id
_entity.type
_entity.pdbx_description
1 polymer ?
#
loop_
_entity_poly.entity_id
_entity_poly.type
_entity_poly.pdbx_seq_one_letter_code
_entity_poly.pdbx_strand_id
1 'polypeptide(L)'
;TMGVAMQAAETGHLVFSTVHTTSAAETLERIVNMFPPHDKQQICMRLSRTLQGVISQSLVPRKEGTGRIAAMEIMVVTPTIQKFIEEGKPSEMYDAIVEGSHWGMMTKNQSLLYLYRDGIITADTAMFYAGNRTEMRQMIRRLDGERADAEAAARKKAEEEARLRRARQRAAGPVRPGQPGEGAEAGA
;
A
#
# COMPACT_ATOMS: atom_id res chain seq x y z
N THR A 1 -29.94 -15.10 -9.30
CA THR A 1 -29.56 -13.70 -9.03
C THR A 1 -28.29 -13.29 -9.81
N MET A 2 -27.19 -14.08 -9.75
CA MET A 2 -25.93 -13.75 -10.48
C MET A 2 -26.13 -13.73 -12.01
N GLY A 3 -26.86 -14.68 -12.60
CA GLY A 3 -27.18 -14.69 -14.03
C GLY A 3 -27.92 -13.43 -14.50
N VAL A 4 -28.85 -12.93 -13.70
CA VAL A 4 -29.59 -11.68 -13.99
C VAL A 4 -28.66 -10.47 -13.92
N ALA A 5 -27.75 -10.43 -12.94
CA ALA A 5 -26.77 -9.36 -12.81
C ALA A 5 -25.83 -9.30 -14.03
N MET A 6 -25.35 -10.46 -14.49
CA MET A 6 -24.55 -10.55 -15.70
C MET A 6 -25.31 -10.11 -16.95
N GLN A 7 -26.56 -10.52 -17.09
CA GLN A 7 -27.41 -10.11 -18.22
C GLN A 7 -27.65 -8.60 -18.23
N ALA A 8 -27.87 -7.99 -17.07
CA ALA A 8 -28.00 -6.54 -16.95
C ALA A 8 -26.71 -5.83 -17.35
N ALA A 9 -25.55 -6.33 -16.94
CA ALA A 9 -24.25 -5.79 -17.34
C ALA A 9 -24.01 -5.88 -18.86
N GLU A 10 -24.38 -7.00 -19.48
CA GLU A 10 -24.29 -7.20 -20.94
C GLU A 10 -25.17 -6.23 -21.74
N THR A 11 -26.28 -5.78 -21.17
CA THR A 11 -27.16 -4.77 -21.77
C THR A 11 -26.75 -3.32 -21.46
N GLY A 12 -25.56 -3.11 -20.86
CA GLY A 12 -24.98 -1.79 -20.63
C GLY A 12 -25.34 -1.15 -19.29
N HIS A 13 -25.99 -1.88 -18.38
CA HIS A 13 -26.25 -1.36 -17.04
C HIS A 13 -25.00 -1.45 -16.17
N LEU A 14 -24.76 -0.42 -15.34
CA LEU A 14 -23.77 -0.50 -14.28
C LEU A 14 -24.32 -1.35 -13.13
N VAL A 15 -23.66 -2.46 -12.84
CA VAL A 15 -24.06 -3.43 -11.83
C VAL A 15 -23.04 -3.48 -10.71
N PHE A 16 -23.49 -3.27 -9.47
CA PHE A 16 -22.72 -3.55 -8.26
C PHE A 16 -23.28 -4.78 -7.56
N SER A 17 -22.38 -5.67 -7.14
CA SER A 17 -22.73 -6.86 -6.37
C SER A 17 -21.71 -7.10 -5.27
N THR A 18 -22.07 -7.86 -4.25
CA THR A 18 -21.18 -8.25 -3.16
C THR A 18 -21.05 -9.77 -3.10
N VAL A 19 -19.81 -10.22 -2.93
CA VAL A 19 -19.45 -11.63 -2.75
C VAL A 19 -18.51 -11.71 -1.54
N HIS A 20 -18.79 -12.62 -0.60
CA HIS A 20 -17.98 -12.77 0.61
C HIS A 20 -16.72 -13.58 0.33
N THR A 21 -15.67 -12.89 -0.15
CA THR A 21 -14.39 -13.46 -0.56
C THR A 21 -13.24 -12.60 -0.07
N THR A 22 -12.04 -13.16 -0.01
CA THR A 22 -10.85 -12.50 0.52
C THR A 22 -9.85 -12.07 -0.55
N SER A 23 -10.08 -12.46 -1.82
CA SER A 23 -9.25 -12.08 -2.96
C SER A 23 -10.07 -11.99 -4.25
N ALA A 24 -9.51 -11.36 -5.28
CA ALA A 24 -10.12 -11.26 -6.60
C ALA A 24 -10.22 -12.63 -7.28
N ALA A 25 -9.18 -13.46 -7.16
CA ALA A 25 -9.19 -14.83 -7.70
C ALA A 25 -10.32 -15.66 -7.08
N GLU A 26 -10.44 -15.67 -5.75
CA GLU A 26 -11.53 -16.35 -5.03
C GLU A 26 -12.92 -15.83 -5.44
N THR A 27 -13.03 -14.53 -5.69
CA THR A 27 -14.30 -13.93 -6.16
C THR A 27 -14.72 -14.52 -7.50
N LEU A 28 -13.80 -14.59 -8.45
CA LEU A 28 -14.08 -15.17 -9.78
C LEU A 28 -14.41 -16.64 -9.70
N GLU A 29 -13.64 -17.44 -8.97
CA GLU A 29 -13.92 -18.86 -8.75
C GLU A 29 -15.31 -19.07 -8.13
N ARG A 30 -15.66 -18.26 -7.14
CA ARG A 30 -16.96 -18.35 -6.48
C ARG A 30 -18.11 -18.02 -7.40
N ILE A 31 -17.97 -16.97 -8.24
CA ILE A 31 -18.98 -16.61 -9.24
C ILE A 31 -19.15 -17.75 -10.24
N VAL A 32 -18.06 -18.26 -10.81
CA VAL A 32 -18.08 -19.34 -11.81
C VAL A 32 -18.68 -20.62 -11.21
N ASN A 33 -18.38 -20.93 -9.94
CA ASN A 33 -18.89 -22.12 -9.26
C ASN A 33 -20.39 -22.02 -8.86
N MET A 34 -21.04 -20.86 -9.02
CA MET A 34 -22.50 -20.73 -8.87
C MET A 34 -23.26 -21.33 -10.05
N PHE A 35 -22.59 -21.70 -11.13
CA PHE A 35 -23.20 -22.24 -12.35
C PHE A 35 -22.81 -23.69 -12.55
N PRO A 36 -23.64 -24.45 -13.34
CA PRO A 36 -23.34 -25.82 -13.68
C PRO A 36 -21.96 -25.98 -14.36
N PRO A 37 -21.29 -27.12 -14.18
CA PRO A 37 -19.95 -27.34 -14.76
C PRO A 37 -19.87 -27.15 -16.27
N HIS A 38 -20.91 -27.49 -17.02
CA HIS A 38 -20.98 -27.35 -18.47
C HIS A 38 -21.10 -25.90 -18.94
N ASP A 39 -21.51 -24.98 -18.06
CA ASP A 39 -21.64 -23.56 -18.39
C ASP A 39 -20.37 -22.74 -18.03
N LYS A 40 -19.44 -23.30 -17.26
CA LYS A 40 -18.31 -22.55 -16.69
C LYS A 40 -17.52 -21.76 -17.73
N GLN A 41 -17.21 -22.38 -18.88
CA GLN A 41 -16.45 -21.70 -19.94
C GLN A 41 -17.23 -20.51 -20.51
N GLN A 42 -18.53 -20.66 -20.72
CA GLN A 42 -19.39 -19.59 -21.20
C GLN A 42 -19.49 -18.45 -20.17
N ILE A 43 -19.56 -18.79 -18.87
CA ILE A 43 -19.58 -17.80 -17.78
C ILE A 43 -18.26 -17.05 -17.72
N CYS A 44 -17.10 -17.71 -17.84
CA CYS A 44 -15.81 -17.04 -17.93
C CYS A 44 -15.74 -16.06 -19.10
N MET A 45 -16.21 -16.44 -20.28
CA MET A 45 -16.25 -15.55 -21.46
C MET A 45 -17.17 -14.33 -21.24
N ARG A 46 -18.32 -14.52 -20.58
CA ARG A 46 -19.23 -13.41 -20.27
C ARG A 46 -18.63 -12.47 -19.21
N LEU A 47 -18.06 -13.02 -18.14
CA LEU A 47 -17.37 -12.23 -17.10
C LEU A 47 -16.20 -11.46 -17.66
N SER A 48 -15.38 -12.06 -18.54
CA SER A 48 -14.23 -11.38 -19.13
C SER A 48 -14.60 -10.09 -19.88
N ARG A 49 -15.83 -10.03 -20.43
CA ARG A 49 -16.35 -8.90 -21.22
C ARG A 49 -17.11 -7.86 -20.36
N THR A 50 -17.70 -8.28 -19.24
CA THR A 50 -18.61 -7.43 -18.48
C THR A 50 -18.02 -6.95 -17.16
N LEU A 51 -17.12 -7.74 -16.54
CA LEU A 51 -16.50 -7.37 -15.27
C LEU A 51 -15.54 -6.18 -15.47
N GLN A 52 -15.71 -5.16 -14.64
CA GLN A 52 -14.84 -3.96 -14.65
C GLN A 52 -13.75 -4.03 -13.59
N GLY A 53 -14.04 -4.59 -12.43
CA GLY A 53 -13.09 -4.74 -11.35
C GLY A 53 -13.64 -5.51 -10.16
N VAL A 54 -12.76 -5.87 -9.26
CA VAL A 54 -13.07 -6.52 -7.98
C VAL A 54 -12.33 -5.79 -6.88
N ILE A 55 -13.04 -5.49 -5.80
CA ILE A 55 -12.47 -4.95 -4.56
C ILE A 55 -12.76 -5.95 -3.45
N SER A 56 -11.71 -6.62 -2.96
CA SER A 56 -11.79 -7.52 -1.81
C SER A 56 -11.31 -6.79 -0.57
N GLN A 57 -12.04 -6.91 0.54
CA GLN A 57 -11.80 -6.17 1.77
C GLN A 57 -11.62 -7.11 2.96
N SER A 58 -10.61 -6.84 3.79
CA SER A 58 -10.44 -7.45 5.11
C SER A 58 -10.32 -6.37 6.17
N LEU A 59 -11.10 -6.45 7.24
CA LEU A 59 -11.00 -5.54 8.37
C LEU A 59 -9.95 -6.06 9.35
N VAL A 60 -8.87 -5.31 9.51
CA VAL A 60 -7.74 -5.66 10.38
C VAL A 60 -7.70 -4.77 11.62
N PRO A 61 -7.30 -5.28 12.80
CA PRO A 61 -7.20 -4.48 14.01
C PRO A 61 -6.13 -3.41 13.88
N ARG A 62 -6.41 -2.22 14.40
CA ARG A 62 -5.46 -1.12 14.50
C ARG A 62 -4.45 -1.37 15.63
N LYS A 63 -3.24 -0.81 15.50
CA LYS A 63 -2.17 -0.91 16.50
C LYS A 63 -2.59 -0.38 17.87
N GLU A 64 -3.46 0.61 17.89
CA GLU A 64 -3.96 1.25 19.13
C GLU A 64 -4.89 0.34 19.98
N GLY A 65 -5.22 -0.85 19.47
CA GLY A 65 -6.12 -1.80 20.14
C GLY A 65 -7.61 -1.47 20.05
N THR A 66 -7.97 -0.33 19.46
CA THR A 66 -9.36 0.09 19.27
C THR A 66 -9.69 0.27 17.79
N GLY A 67 -10.84 -0.27 17.36
CA GLY A 67 -11.32 -0.16 15.99
C GLY A 67 -10.56 -1.04 15.00
N ARG A 68 -10.98 -0.95 13.75
CA ARG A 68 -10.43 -1.71 12.60
C ARG A 68 -10.17 -0.78 11.43
N ILE A 69 -9.29 -1.19 10.53
CA ILE A 69 -9.01 -0.53 9.25
C ILE A 69 -9.16 -1.54 8.12
N ALA A 70 -9.59 -1.08 6.95
CA ALA A 70 -9.71 -1.93 5.78
C ALA A 70 -8.33 -2.14 5.13
N ALA A 71 -7.93 -3.40 4.98
CA ALA A 71 -6.91 -3.83 4.05
C ALA A 71 -7.61 -4.34 2.79
N MET A 72 -7.24 -3.84 1.63
CA MET A 72 -7.94 -4.09 0.38
C MET A 72 -7.04 -4.76 -0.66
N GLU A 73 -7.65 -5.59 -1.48
CA GLU A 73 -7.11 -6.00 -2.77
C GLU A 73 -7.97 -5.36 -3.86
N ILE A 74 -7.36 -4.71 -4.82
CA ILE A 74 -8.04 -4.01 -5.92
C ILE A 74 -7.53 -4.59 -7.23
N MET A 75 -8.43 -5.14 -8.01
CA MET A 75 -8.18 -5.64 -9.35
C MET A 75 -9.02 -4.86 -10.36
N VAL A 76 -8.38 -4.34 -11.40
CA VAL A 76 -9.05 -3.72 -12.55
C VAL A 76 -8.95 -4.69 -13.73
N VAL A 77 -10.03 -4.85 -14.48
CA VAL A 77 -10.04 -5.76 -15.63
C VAL A 77 -9.34 -5.11 -16.83
N THR A 78 -8.03 -5.29 -16.89
CA THR A 78 -7.19 -4.96 -18.04
C THR A 78 -7.26 -6.08 -19.11
N PRO A 79 -6.77 -5.87 -20.32
CA PRO A 79 -6.74 -6.94 -21.35
C PRO A 79 -6.02 -8.23 -20.87
N THR A 80 -4.99 -8.11 -20.04
CA THR A 80 -4.30 -9.26 -19.44
C THR A 80 -5.20 -10.00 -18.46
N ILE A 81 -5.85 -9.29 -17.54
CA ILE A 81 -6.80 -9.87 -16.60
C ILE A 81 -7.99 -10.48 -17.33
N GLN A 82 -8.50 -9.80 -18.36
CA GLN A 82 -9.58 -10.30 -19.21
C GLN A 82 -9.25 -11.67 -19.80
N LYS A 83 -8.03 -11.83 -20.34
CA LYS A 83 -7.55 -13.10 -20.89
C LYS A 83 -7.50 -14.20 -19.81
N PHE A 84 -7.00 -13.93 -18.62
CA PHE A 84 -6.96 -14.91 -17.54
C PHE A 84 -8.36 -15.35 -17.08
N ILE A 85 -9.32 -14.41 -17.06
CA ILE A 85 -10.73 -14.74 -16.76
C ILE A 85 -11.28 -15.67 -17.86
N GLU A 86 -11.07 -15.34 -19.11
CA GLU A 86 -11.56 -16.11 -20.27
C GLU A 86 -10.98 -17.52 -20.30
N GLU A 87 -9.69 -17.68 -19.98
CA GLU A 87 -9.01 -18.96 -19.90
C GLU A 87 -9.33 -19.76 -18.62
N GLY A 88 -10.05 -19.17 -17.67
CA GLY A 88 -10.39 -19.80 -16.38
C GLY A 88 -9.15 -20.02 -15.50
N LYS A 89 -8.18 -19.10 -15.53
CA LYS A 89 -6.91 -19.16 -14.79
C LYS A 89 -6.79 -18.06 -13.73
N PRO A 90 -7.62 -18.07 -12.69
CA PRO A 90 -7.62 -17.00 -11.66
C PRO A 90 -6.31 -16.93 -10.87
N SER A 91 -5.58 -18.05 -10.73
CA SER A 91 -4.29 -18.10 -10.03
C SER A 91 -3.19 -17.26 -10.69
N GLU A 92 -3.26 -17.04 -12.00
CA GLU A 92 -2.27 -16.24 -12.75
C GLU A 92 -2.50 -14.72 -12.63
N MET A 93 -3.63 -14.30 -12.04
CA MET A 93 -3.96 -12.87 -11.91
C MET A 93 -3.14 -12.16 -10.85
N TYR A 94 -2.62 -12.88 -9.86
CA TYR A 94 -1.91 -12.26 -8.75
C TYR A 94 -0.73 -11.40 -9.23
N ASP A 95 0.13 -11.96 -10.10
CA ASP A 95 1.28 -11.25 -10.63
C ASP A 95 0.87 -10.02 -11.47
N ALA A 96 -0.21 -10.14 -12.23
CA ALA A 96 -0.76 -9.01 -12.99
C ALA A 96 -1.31 -7.90 -12.07
N ILE A 97 -1.86 -8.23 -10.89
CA ILE A 97 -2.29 -7.25 -9.89
C ILE A 97 -1.06 -6.58 -9.27
N VAL A 98 0.01 -7.34 -8.94
CA VAL A 98 1.27 -6.81 -8.39
C VAL A 98 1.86 -5.75 -9.32
N GLU A 99 1.91 -6.02 -10.61
CA GLU A 99 2.47 -5.14 -11.64
C GLU A 99 1.53 -4.02 -12.06
N GLY A 100 0.25 -4.15 -11.75
CA GLY A 100 -0.82 -3.26 -12.22
C GLY A 100 -1.02 -1.97 -11.44
N SER A 101 -0.03 -1.51 -10.68
CA SER A 101 -0.15 -0.29 -9.85
C SER A 101 -0.53 0.97 -10.64
N HIS A 102 -0.06 1.09 -11.89
CA HIS A 102 -0.39 2.21 -12.78
C HIS A 102 -1.86 2.21 -13.25
N TRP A 103 -2.56 1.06 -13.12
CA TRP A 103 -4.01 0.94 -13.33
C TRP A 103 -4.81 1.12 -12.04
N GLY A 104 -4.15 1.46 -10.91
CA GLY A 104 -4.78 1.54 -9.60
C GLY A 104 -5.00 0.18 -8.94
N MET A 105 -4.39 -0.89 -9.44
CA MET A 105 -4.43 -2.21 -8.81
C MET A 105 -3.53 -2.27 -7.58
N MET A 106 -3.91 -3.10 -6.62
CA MET A 106 -3.16 -3.28 -5.38
C MET A 106 -3.45 -4.66 -4.81
N THR A 107 -2.41 -5.40 -4.44
CA THR A 107 -2.59 -6.66 -3.70
C THR A 107 -2.90 -6.39 -2.23
N LYS A 108 -3.51 -7.37 -1.56
CA LYS A 108 -3.73 -7.31 -0.11
C LYS A 108 -2.42 -7.14 0.67
N ASN A 109 -1.34 -7.78 0.24
CA ASN A 109 -0.03 -7.63 0.87
C ASN A 109 0.51 -6.20 0.74
N GLN A 110 0.38 -5.57 -0.42
CA GLN A 110 0.76 -4.17 -0.60
C GLN A 110 -0.08 -3.23 0.29
N SER A 111 -1.40 -3.45 0.38
CA SER A 111 -2.28 -2.70 1.27
C SER A 111 -1.86 -2.82 2.73
N LEU A 112 -1.59 -4.05 3.20
CA LEU A 112 -1.11 -4.30 4.56
C LEU A 112 0.26 -3.66 4.82
N LEU A 113 1.17 -3.68 3.84
CA LEU A 113 2.47 -3.03 3.95
C LEU A 113 2.34 -1.51 4.11
N TYR A 114 1.44 -0.87 3.36
CA TYR A 114 1.18 0.56 3.50
C TYR A 114 0.63 0.89 4.89
N LEU A 115 -0.32 0.11 5.41
CA LEU A 115 -0.85 0.29 6.75
C LEU A 115 0.23 0.09 7.84
N TYR A 116 1.14 -0.86 7.65
CA TYR A 116 2.30 -1.06 8.53
C TYR A 116 3.30 0.10 8.42
N ARG A 117 3.63 0.51 7.21
CA ARG A 117 4.52 1.65 6.95
C ARG A 117 4.03 2.92 7.64
N ASP A 118 2.73 3.17 7.58
CA ASP A 118 2.12 4.36 8.18
C ASP A 118 1.85 4.21 9.69
N GLY A 119 2.28 3.09 10.30
CA GLY A 119 2.16 2.82 11.73
C GLY A 119 0.74 2.52 12.22
N ILE A 120 -0.21 2.29 11.31
CA ILE A 120 -1.63 2.04 11.61
C ILE A 120 -1.85 0.62 12.15
N ILE A 121 -1.07 -0.35 11.69
CA ILE A 121 -1.10 -1.74 12.15
C ILE A 121 0.30 -2.20 12.58
N THR A 122 0.39 -3.32 13.31
CA THR A 122 1.66 -3.95 13.69
C THR A 122 2.16 -4.89 12.60
N ALA A 123 3.47 -5.23 12.64
CA ALA A 123 4.05 -6.26 11.76
C ALA A 123 3.34 -7.62 11.94
N ASP A 124 3.00 -7.99 13.18
CA ASP A 124 2.29 -9.23 13.47
C ASP A 124 0.90 -9.24 12.84
N THR A 125 0.18 -8.11 12.91
CA THR A 125 -1.11 -7.95 12.23
C THR A 125 -0.96 -8.11 10.73
N ALA A 126 0.03 -7.45 10.11
CA ALA A 126 0.30 -7.57 8.68
C ALA A 126 0.61 -9.01 8.28
N MET A 127 1.45 -9.71 9.05
CA MET A 127 1.80 -11.12 8.83
C MET A 127 0.62 -12.08 9.01
N PHE A 128 -0.26 -11.80 9.98
CA PHE A 128 -1.43 -12.65 10.24
C PHE A 128 -2.47 -12.59 9.12
N TYR A 129 -2.73 -11.40 8.59
CA TYR A 129 -3.73 -11.16 7.55
C TYR A 129 -3.19 -11.27 6.11
N ALA A 130 -1.87 -11.48 5.94
CA ALA A 130 -1.24 -11.61 4.63
C ALA A 130 -1.82 -12.77 3.81
N GLY A 131 -2.05 -12.53 2.53
CA GLY A 131 -2.40 -13.57 1.56
C GLY A 131 -1.21 -14.50 1.29
N ASN A 132 -0.02 -13.92 1.10
CA ASN A 132 1.26 -14.62 0.99
C ASN A 132 2.20 -14.17 2.12
N ARG A 133 2.36 -15.04 3.14
CA ARG A 133 3.19 -14.74 4.32
C ARG A 133 4.68 -14.60 4.01
N THR A 134 5.18 -15.39 3.05
CA THR A 134 6.60 -15.34 2.68
C THR A 134 6.94 -14.00 2.03
N GLU A 135 6.13 -13.58 1.09
CA GLU A 135 6.23 -12.28 0.44
C GLU A 135 6.10 -11.14 1.47
N MET A 136 5.08 -11.16 2.33
CA MET A 136 4.88 -10.14 3.36
C MET A 136 6.11 -9.99 4.28
N ARG A 137 6.72 -11.12 4.68
CA ARG A 137 7.94 -11.09 5.50
C ARG A 137 9.11 -10.42 4.80
N GLN A 138 9.27 -10.67 3.50
CA GLN A 138 10.30 -10.03 2.69
C GLN A 138 10.04 -8.53 2.54
N MET A 139 8.79 -8.13 2.29
CA MET A 139 8.39 -6.74 2.16
C MET A 139 8.62 -5.95 3.47
N ILE A 140 8.26 -6.53 4.62
CA ILE A 140 8.50 -5.92 5.95
C ILE A 140 10.01 -5.77 6.20
N ARG A 141 10.80 -6.81 5.98
CA ARG A 141 12.28 -6.75 6.19
C ARG A 141 12.93 -5.68 5.33
N ARG A 142 12.51 -5.56 4.07
CA ARG A 142 13.01 -4.53 3.16
C ARG A 142 12.66 -3.13 3.66
N LEU A 143 11.41 -2.90 4.04
CA LEU A 143 10.95 -1.61 4.56
C LEU A 143 11.68 -1.21 5.85
N ASP A 144 11.86 -2.15 6.78
CA ASP A 144 12.56 -1.90 8.05
C ASP A 144 14.05 -1.63 7.82
N GLY A 145 14.67 -2.32 6.86
CA GLY A 145 16.05 -2.03 6.43
C GLY A 145 16.18 -0.62 5.86
N GLU A 146 15.31 -0.23 4.92
CA GLU A 146 15.30 1.11 4.33
C GLU A 146 15.11 2.22 5.39
N ARG A 147 14.28 1.96 6.42
CA ARG A 147 14.10 2.87 7.56
C ARG A 147 15.35 3.00 8.41
N ALA A 148 15.97 1.89 8.76
CA ALA A 148 17.18 1.89 9.57
C ALA A 148 18.33 2.62 8.84
N ASP A 149 18.48 2.41 7.54
CA ASP A 149 19.48 3.10 6.72
C ASP A 149 19.21 4.61 6.63
N ALA A 150 17.95 5.00 6.45
CA ALA A 150 17.54 6.41 6.42
C ALA A 150 17.77 7.10 7.77
N GLU A 151 17.46 6.45 8.89
CA GLU A 151 17.72 6.97 10.25
C GLU A 151 19.23 7.11 10.50
N ALA A 152 20.03 6.12 10.10
CA ALA A 152 21.48 6.17 10.24
C ALA A 152 22.11 7.31 9.40
N ALA A 153 21.62 7.51 8.18
CA ALA A 153 22.05 8.62 7.32
C ALA A 153 21.65 9.99 7.90
N ALA A 154 20.43 10.12 8.41
CA ALA A 154 19.95 11.35 9.05
C ALA A 154 20.78 11.69 10.32
N ARG A 155 21.11 10.68 11.13
CA ARG A 155 21.95 10.84 12.31
C ARG A 155 23.36 11.31 11.95
N LYS A 156 24.01 10.70 10.96
CA LYS A 156 25.33 11.12 10.49
C LYS A 156 25.34 12.57 10.00
N LYS A 157 24.30 12.96 9.22
CA LYS A 157 24.15 14.33 8.74
C LYS A 157 23.98 15.32 9.89
N ALA A 158 23.15 15.00 10.88
CA ALA A 158 22.96 15.84 12.06
C ALA A 158 24.24 15.99 12.91
N GLU A 159 25.02 14.91 13.08
CA GLU A 159 26.31 14.92 13.77
C GLU A 159 27.34 15.81 13.03
N GLU A 160 27.39 15.73 11.71
CA GLU A 160 28.27 16.54 10.87
C GLU A 160 27.89 18.03 10.93
N GLU A 161 26.60 18.36 10.81
CA GLU A 161 26.11 19.74 10.96
C GLU A 161 26.41 20.31 12.35
N ALA A 162 26.22 19.51 13.40
CA ALA A 162 26.55 19.90 14.77
C ALA A 162 28.06 20.16 14.95
N ARG A 163 28.92 19.32 14.33
CA ARG A 163 30.37 19.49 14.32
C ARG A 163 30.79 20.81 13.64
N LEU A 164 30.20 21.07 12.46
CA LEU A 164 30.47 22.31 11.70
C LEU A 164 29.97 23.53 12.48
N ARG A 165 28.81 23.47 13.12
CA ARG A 165 28.30 24.56 13.96
C ARG A 165 29.19 24.86 15.14
N ARG A 166 29.72 23.83 15.83
CA ARG A 166 30.66 23.98 16.92
C ARG A 166 32.02 24.58 16.44
N ALA A 167 32.48 24.14 15.28
CA ALA A 167 33.72 24.70 14.68
C ALA A 167 33.58 26.19 14.33
N ARG A 168 32.43 26.60 13.75
CA ARG A 168 32.15 28.01 13.45
C ARG A 168 32.05 28.86 14.71
N GLN A 169 31.40 28.35 15.78
CA GLN A 169 31.32 29.05 17.08
C GLN A 169 32.71 29.25 17.73
N ARG A 170 33.59 28.23 17.63
CA ARG A 170 35.00 28.36 18.12
C ARG A 170 35.83 29.36 17.32
N ALA A 171 35.62 29.42 16.00
CA ALA A 171 36.31 30.36 15.12
C ALA A 171 35.85 31.82 15.30
N ALA A 172 34.62 32.04 15.74
CA ALA A 172 34.05 33.38 15.97
C ALA A 172 34.59 34.09 17.24
N GLY A 173 35.36 33.40 18.09
CA GLY A 173 35.96 33.95 19.30
C GLY A 173 34.99 34.58 20.30
N PRO A 174 35.39 34.81 21.55
CA PRO A 174 34.54 35.54 22.49
C PRO A 174 34.44 37.00 22.06
N VAL A 175 33.23 37.51 21.88
CA VAL A 175 32.97 38.95 21.71
C VAL A 175 33.50 39.63 22.95
N ARG A 176 34.60 40.40 22.83
CA ARG A 176 35.10 41.23 23.94
C ARG A 176 34.05 42.27 24.26
N PRO A 177 33.56 42.36 25.53
CA PRO A 177 32.69 43.45 25.93
C PRO A 177 33.49 44.76 25.77
N GLY A 178 32.90 45.72 25.04
CA GLY A 178 33.51 47.02 24.75
C GLY A 178 33.92 47.72 26.04
N GLN A 179 35.19 48.17 26.09
CA GLN A 179 35.66 49.14 27.12
C GLN A 179 34.86 50.42 26.93
N PRO A 180 34.29 50.99 28.01
CA PRO A 180 33.71 52.32 27.94
C PRO A 180 34.86 53.31 27.68
N GLY A 181 34.74 54.06 26.59
CA GLY A 181 35.70 55.12 26.27
C GLY A 181 35.74 56.17 27.37
N GLU A 182 36.93 56.35 27.96
CA GLU A 182 37.25 57.52 28.76
C GLU A 182 37.11 58.77 27.91
N GLY A 183 36.06 59.54 28.20
CA GLY A 183 35.85 60.84 27.60
C GLY A 183 36.87 61.83 28.18
N ALA A 184 37.57 62.53 27.32
CA ALA A 184 38.46 63.63 27.60
C ALA A 184 37.67 64.83 28.21
N GLU A 185 37.93 65.13 29.45
CA GLU A 185 37.83 66.51 29.96
C GLU A 185 39.01 67.31 29.48
N ALA A 186 38.75 68.46 28.88
CA ALA A 186 39.58 69.63 28.84
C ALA A 186 38.69 70.76 28.25
N GLY A 187 38.38 71.82 28.94
CA GLY A 187 39.14 72.77 29.64
C GLY A 187 39.01 74.14 28.94
N ALA A 188 38.60 75.10 29.69
CA ALA A 188 38.55 76.54 29.51
C ALA A 188 37.23 77.15 29.09
#